data_7db8d828ffde529eb89ef76e7a1568b9
#
_entry.id   7db8d828ffde529eb89ef76e7a1568b9
#
_cell.length_a   1.000
_cell.length_b   1.000
_cell.length_c   1.000
_cell.angle_alpha   90.00
_cell.angle_beta   90.00
_cell.angle_gamma   90.00
#
_symmetry.space_group_name_H-M   'P 1'
#
loop_
_entity.id
_entity.type
_entity.pdbx_description
1 polymer ?
#
loop_
_entity_poly.entity_id
_entity_poly.type
_entity_poly.pdbx_seq_one_letter_code
_entity_poly.pdbx_strand_id
1 'polypeptide(L)'
;MPARIIETNTTPLGSAVVDPITLDIIENALRNARVEMDATLFRTALSPGIREQGDAFPLIADRHGRMVVGQFGSFIDGFLRNYDGEIEDGDIIFLNDPYSCEGAISHLNDQLVIVPVFRKGRLMAWAAMFGHMTDVGGKVPGSLPTDATSIFEEGFRLPPVKLYRKGVLQEDIVRINVNQSRMPEWCKADLHALVASCRVAARRVDEMCERFGDEVFDSATAELLARNHRAMKHLIGTQIGEAPVSFEDYLCDDGRGFGPFKIK
;
A
#
# COMPACT_ATOMS: atom_id res chain seq x y z
N MET A 1 19.76 4.13 -5.02
CA MET A 1 19.13 4.82 -6.17
C MET A 1 17.64 4.52 -6.07
N PRO A 2 16.73 5.40 -6.55
CA PRO A 2 15.30 5.08 -6.54
C PRO A 2 14.97 3.89 -7.45
N ALA A 3 13.80 3.29 -7.25
CA ALA A 3 13.28 2.21 -8.06
C ALA A 3 13.30 2.56 -9.56
N ARG A 4 13.63 1.59 -10.38
CA ARG A 4 13.63 1.73 -11.84
C ARG A 4 12.48 0.93 -12.45
N ILE A 5 11.48 1.63 -12.97
CA ILE A 5 10.35 1.03 -13.67
C ILE A 5 10.80 0.68 -15.11
N ILE A 6 10.65 -0.56 -15.49
CA ILE A 6 11.01 -1.06 -16.83
C ILE A 6 9.76 -1.17 -17.68
N GLU A 7 9.51 -0.15 -18.46
CA GLU A 7 8.42 -0.13 -19.44
C GLU A 7 8.93 -0.58 -20.81
N THR A 8 8.18 -1.43 -21.49
CA THR A 8 8.47 -1.84 -22.89
C THR A 8 7.77 -0.93 -23.90
N ASN A 9 6.79 -0.13 -23.44
CA ASN A 9 6.12 0.89 -24.22
C ASN A 9 6.38 2.27 -23.60
N THR A 10 7.30 3.02 -24.19
CA THR A 10 7.73 4.34 -23.74
C THR A 10 7.05 5.49 -24.51
N THR A 11 6.09 5.21 -25.40
CA THR A 11 5.32 6.24 -26.08
C THR A 11 4.58 7.09 -25.02
N PRO A 12 4.73 8.42 -24.99
CA PRO A 12 4.03 9.24 -24.01
C PRO A 12 2.51 9.01 -24.07
N LEU A 13 1.86 8.93 -22.92
CA LEU A 13 0.40 9.00 -22.86
C LEU A 13 -0.03 10.42 -23.26
N GLY A 14 -0.99 10.51 -24.16
CA GLY A 14 -1.66 11.77 -24.46
C GLY A 14 -2.47 12.25 -23.25
N SER A 15 -2.75 13.54 -23.18
CA SER A 15 -3.74 14.05 -22.23
C SER A 15 -5.13 14.00 -22.86
N ALA A 16 -6.08 13.41 -22.16
CA ALA A 16 -7.48 13.37 -22.57
C ALA A 16 -8.31 14.37 -21.74
N VAL A 17 -9.27 15.01 -22.38
CA VAL A 17 -10.30 15.76 -21.66
C VAL A 17 -11.31 14.75 -21.12
N VAL A 18 -11.43 14.66 -19.81
CA VAL A 18 -12.38 13.75 -19.14
C VAL A 18 -13.64 14.53 -18.81
N ASP A 19 -14.77 14.12 -19.36
CA ASP A 19 -16.04 14.75 -19.01
C ASP A 19 -16.46 14.38 -17.57
N PRO A 20 -17.25 15.22 -16.89
CA PRO A 20 -17.60 15.01 -15.49
C PRO A 20 -18.29 13.67 -15.19
N ILE A 21 -19.11 13.17 -16.11
CA ILE A 21 -19.86 11.91 -15.92
C ILE A 21 -18.89 10.73 -15.96
N THR A 22 -17.99 10.69 -16.94
CA THR A 22 -16.92 9.68 -17.04
C THR A 22 -16.01 9.72 -15.83
N LEU A 23 -15.65 10.93 -15.35
CA LEU A 23 -14.84 11.09 -14.14
C LEU A 23 -15.52 10.47 -12.92
N ASP A 24 -16.81 10.76 -12.70
CA ASP A 24 -17.56 10.20 -11.58
C ASP A 24 -17.75 8.69 -11.70
N ILE A 25 -17.89 8.15 -12.91
CA ILE A 25 -17.97 6.69 -13.13
C ILE A 25 -16.62 6.04 -12.73
N ILE A 26 -15.50 6.60 -13.17
CA ILE A 26 -14.15 6.09 -12.85
C ILE A 26 -13.90 6.19 -11.33
N GLU A 27 -14.25 7.30 -10.68
CA GLU A 27 -14.12 7.46 -9.23
C GLU A 27 -14.89 6.38 -8.48
N ASN A 28 -16.17 6.18 -8.84
CA ASN A 28 -17.00 5.15 -8.20
C ASN A 28 -16.48 3.73 -8.48
N ALA A 29 -15.96 3.46 -9.67
CA ALA A 29 -15.35 2.17 -10.00
C ALA A 29 -14.09 1.91 -9.15
N LEU A 30 -13.22 2.92 -8.94
CA LEU A 30 -12.06 2.82 -8.06
C LEU A 30 -12.46 2.59 -6.59
N ARG A 31 -13.49 3.31 -6.10
CA ARG A 31 -14.04 3.10 -4.75
C ARG A 31 -14.57 1.68 -4.57
N ASN A 32 -15.30 1.16 -5.56
CA ASN A 32 -15.80 -0.21 -5.56
C ASN A 32 -14.66 -1.24 -5.63
N ALA A 33 -13.63 -0.99 -6.43
CA ALA A 33 -12.45 -1.84 -6.48
C ALA A 33 -11.79 -1.96 -5.10
N ARG A 34 -11.68 -0.85 -4.36
CA ARG A 34 -11.20 -0.87 -2.98
C ARG A 34 -12.08 -1.75 -2.08
N VAL A 35 -13.40 -1.61 -2.15
CA VAL A 35 -14.34 -2.44 -1.35
C VAL A 35 -14.19 -3.92 -1.69
N GLU A 36 -13.97 -4.26 -2.96
CA GLU A 36 -13.71 -5.64 -3.38
C GLU A 36 -12.35 -6.16 -2.88
N MET A 37 -11.33 -5.31 -2.79
CA MET A 37 -10.05 -5.65 -2.16
C MET A 37 -10.26 -6.07 -0.71
N ASP A 38 -10.95 -5.24 0.09
CA ASP A 38 -11.29 -5.52 1.49
C ASP A 38 -12.08 -6.83 1.61
N ALA A 39 -13.14 -6.98 0.82
CA ALA A 39 -13.99 -8.16 0.85
C ALA A 39 -13.22 -9.44 0.48
N THR A 40 -12.27 -9.36 -0.45
CA THR A 40 -11.42 -10.50 -0.84
C THR A 40 -10.51 -10.89 0.31
N LEU A 41 -9.83 -9.91 0.92
CA LEU A 41 -8.93 -10.15 2.04
C LEU A 41 -9.67 -10.73 3.24
N PHE A 42 -10.73 -10.08 3.72
CA PHE A 42 -11.44 -10.48 4.94
C PHE A 42 -12.13 -11.84 4.84
N ARG A 43 -12.49 -12.28 3.62
CA ARG A 43 -13.05 -13.62 3.41
C ARG A 43 -12.03 -14.73 3.33
N THR A 44 -10.77 -14.42 3.02
CA THR A 44 -9.73 -15.42 2.75
C THR A 44 -8.63 -15.45 3.79
N ALA A 45 -8.43 -14.37 4.53
CA ALA A 45 -7.45 -14.30 5.62
C ALA A 45 -7.85 -15.16 6.82
N LEU A 46 -6.86 -15.61 7.58
CA LEU A 46 -7.03 -16.40 8.80
C LEU A 46 -6.70 -15.62 10.07
N SER A 47 -5.80 -14.63 10.00
CA SER A 47 -5.46 -13.78 11.14
C SER A 47 -6.67 -12.99 11.64
N PRO A 48 -7.03 -13.09 12.94
CA PRO A 48 -8.17 -12.37 13.52
C PRO A 48 -8.04 -10.85 13.39
N GLY A 49 -6.84 -10.29 13.49
CA GLY A 49 -6.59 -8.85 13.26
C GLY A 49 -7.11 -8.40 11.91
N ILE A 50 -6.81 -9.15 10.86
CA ILE A 50 -7.30 -8.86 9.50
C ILE A 50 -8.80 -9.16 9.41
N ARG A 51 -9.21 -10.38 9.75
CA ARG A 51 -10.52 -10.91 9.43
C ARG A 51 -11.65 -10.33 10.26
N GLU A 52 -11.40 -10.10 11.57
CA GLU A 52 -12.42 -9.70 12.55
C GLU A 52 -12.31 -8.23 12.92
N GLN A 53 -11.10 -7.71 13.03
CA GLN A 53 -10.86 -6.31 13.40
C GLN A 53 -10.74 -5.39 12.17
N GLY A 54 -10.54 -5.96 10.97
CA GLY A 54 -10.37 -5.20 9.75
C GLY A 54 -9.05 -4.41 9.70
N ASP A 55 -8.03 -4.89 10.42
CA ASP A 55 -6.72 -4.26 10.46
C ASP A 55 -5.92 -4.57 9.19
N ALA A 56 -6.35 -3.91 8.12
CA ALA A 56 -5.78 -4.00 6.79
C ALA A 56 -6.20 -2.79 5.96
N PHE A 57 -5.31 -2.30 5.11
CA PHE A 57 -5.55 -1.06 4.37
C PHE A 57 -5.21 -1.19 2.90
N PRO A 58 -6.25 -1.18 2.03
CA PRO A 58 -6.10 -1.18 0.59
C PRO A 58 -5.72 0.20 0.06
N LEU A 59 -4.91 0.19 -0.99
CA LEU A 59 -4.47 1.36 -1.72
C LEU A 59 -4.54 1.10 -3.22
N ILE A 60 -5.10 2.04 -3.97
CA ILE A 60 -4.90 2.17 -5.40
C ILE A 60 -4.26 3.54 -5.65
N ALA A 61 -3.09 3.54 -6.27
CA ALA A 61 -2.36 4.75 -6.62
C ALA A 61 -2.26 4.92 -8.14
N ASP A 62 -2.06 6.14 -8.58
CA ASP A 62 -1.75 6.42 -9.98
C ASP A 62 -0.37 5.87 -10.38
N ARG A 63 0.01 5.99 -11.65
CA ARG A 63 1.31 5.51 -12.15
C ARG A 63 2.52 6.17 -11.45
N HIS A 64 2.34 7.32 -10.83
CA HIS A 64 3.37 8.06 -10.10
C HIS A 64 3.43 7.69 -8.61
N GLY A 65 2.62 6.72 -8.15
CA GLY A 65 2.55 6.29 -6.77
C GLY A 65 1.73 7.19 -5.86
N ARG A 66 0.98 8.15 -6.39
CA ARG A 66 0.12 9.03 -5.60
C ARG A 66 -1.22 8.33 -5.31
N MET A 67 -1.64 8.31 -4.06
CA MET A 67 -2.88 7.65 -3.64
C MET A 67 -4.10 8.32 -4.28
N VAL A 68 -4.86 7.55 -5.06
CA VAL A 68 -6.15 7.96 -5.62
C VAL A 68 -7.30 7.48 -4.73
N VAL A 69 -7.22 6.23 -4.27
CA VAL A 69 -8.18 5.65 -3.32
C VAL A 69 -7.39 4.85 -2.27
N GLY A 70 -7.67 5.10 -1.01
CA GLY A 70 -6.99 4.42 0.10
C GLY A 70 -7.20 5.13 1.43
N GLN A 71 -6.36 4.77 2.40
CA GLN A 71 -6.30 5.36 3.74
C GLN A 71 -4.83 5.60 4.11
N PHE A 72 -4.57 6.51 5.05
CA PHE A 72 -3.25 6.79 5.64
C PHE A 72 -2.13 7.26 4.69
N GLY A 73 -2.43 7.64 3.46
CA GLY A 73 -1.41 8.08 2.51
C GLY A 73 -0.90 6.97 1.59
N SER A 74 0.13 7.28 0.81
CA SER A 74 0.69 6.34 -0.15
C SER A 74 1.83 5.52 0.43
N PHE A 75 1.70 4.18 0.36
CA PHE A 75 2.79 3.25 0.67
C PHE A 75 3.84 3.20 -0.46
N ILE A 76 3.49 3.68 -1.64
CA ILE A 76 4.27 3.51 -2.86
C ILE A 76 5.43 4.49 -2.92
N ASP A 77 5.20 5.74 -2.57
CA ASP A 77 6.19 6.81 -2.75
C ASP A 77 7.46 6.58 -1.92
N GLY A 78 7.32 6.28 -0.62
CA GLY A 78 8.44 5.93 0.24
C GLY A 78 9.16 4.66 -0.23
N PHE A 79 8.42 3.64 -0.64
CA PHE A 79 8.98 2.43 -1.23
C PHE A 79 9.81 2.73 -2.48
N LEU A 80 9.29 3.51 -3.44
CA LEU A 80 9.99 3.82 -4.68
C LEU A 80 11.30 4.58 -4.46
N ARG A 81 11.40 5.41 -3.42
CA ARG A 81 12.64 6.10 -3.06
C ARG A 81 13.71 5.19 -2.46
N ASN A 82 13.28 4.14 -1.75
CA ASN A 82 14.16 3.28 -0.96
C ASN A 82 14.43 1.90 -1.59
N TYR A 83 13.77 1.57 -2.70
CA TYR A 83 14.02 0.34 -3.45
C TYR A 83 14.97 0.61 -4.61
N ASP A 84 16.12 -0.08 -4.66
CA ASP A 84 17.15 0.10 -5.67
C ASP A 84 17.07 -0.90 -6.85
N GLY A 85 15.98 -1.67 -6.90
CA GLY A 85 15.76 -2.70 -7.92
C GLY A 85 14.97 -2.21 -9.14
N GLU A 86 14.95 -3.06 -10.15
CA GLU A 86 14.09 -2.93 -11.31
C GLU A 86 12.70 -3.49 -11.00
N ILE A 87 11.66 -2.86 -11.55
CA ILE A 87 10.27 -3.29 -11.43
C ILE A 87 9.72 -3.48 -12.83
N GLU A 88 9.24 -4.68 -13.13
CA GLU A 88 8.75 -5.10 -14.44
C GLU A 88 7.33 -5.66 -14.33
N ASP A 89 6.68 -5.83 -15.49
CA ASP A 89 5.37 -6.47 -15.56
C ASP A 89 5.40 -7.89 -14.97
N GLY A 90 4.40 -8.18 -14.14
CA GLY A 90 4.27 -9.43 -13.42
C GLY A 90 5.07 -9.52 -12.12
N ASP A 91 5.83 -8.48 -11.73
CA ASP A 91 6.45 -8.42 -10.42
C ASP A 91 5.41 -8.13 -9.32
N ILE A 92 5.64 -8.69 -8.15
CA ILE A 92 4.91 -8.33 -6.91
C ILE A 92 5.95 -8.16 -5.82
N ILE A 93 5.94 -7.00 -5.18
CA ILE A 93 6.86 -6.68 -4.10
C ILE A 93 6.20 -7.03 -2.76
N PHE A 94 7.00 -7.53 -1.84
CA PHE A 94 6.59 -7.88 -0.50
C PHE A 94 7.61 -7.37 0.52
N LEU A 95 7.14 -6.79 1.61
CA LEU A 95 7.96 -6.26 2.71
C LEU A 95 7.15 -6.15 4.00
N ASN A 96 7.86 -6.00 5.13
CA ASN A 96 7.30 -5.52 6.38
C ASN A 96 8.26 -4.57 7.12
N ASP A 97 9.29 -4.07 6.44
CA ASP A 97 10.25 -3.13 7.02
C ASP A 97 9.70 -1.70 6.99
N PRO A 98 9.35 -1.08 8.14
CA PRO A 98 8.82 0.27 8.19
C PRO A 98 9.77 1.32 7.60
N TYR A 99 11.07 1.13 7.74
CA TYR A 99 12.07 2.08 7.25
C TYR A 99 12.15 2.11 5.72
N SER A 100 11.87 0.97 5.08
CA SER A 100 11.88 0.87 3.61
C SER A 100 10.70 1.56 2.92
N CYS A 101 9.66 1.92 3.66
CA CYS A 101 8.50 2.67 3.16
C CYS A 101 8.24 3.97 3.94
N GLU A 102 9.30 4.48 4.61
CA GLU A 102 9.27 5.76 5.33
C GLU A 102 8.17 5.87 6.38
N GLY A 103 7.91 4.77 7.11
CA GLY A 103 6.92 4.73 8.17
C GLY A 103 5.47 4.60 7.69
N ALA A 104 5.24 4.26 6.43
CA ALA A 104 3.89 4.01 5.90
C ALA A 104 3.20 2.79 6.55
N ILE A 105 3.98 1.85 7.08
CA ILE A 105 3.59 0.84 8.07
C ILE A 105 4.39 1.09 9.34
N SER A 106 3.87 0.72 10.52
CA SER A 106 4.44 1.15 11.80
C SER A 106 5.17 0.05 12.58
N HIS A 107 4.86 -1.22 12.33
CA HIS A 107 5.44 -2.37 13.01
C HIS A 107 5.54 -3.61 12.09
N LEU A 108 6.29 -4.63 12.53
CA LEU A 108 6.62 -5.76 11.66
C LEU A 108 5.44 -6.69 11.38
N ASN A 109 4.38 -6.66 12.20
CA ASN A 109 3.16 -7.42 11.92
C ASN A 109 2.46 -6.98 10.63
N ASP A 110 2.64 -5.73 10.21
CA ASP A 110 2.05 -5.19 8.99
C ASP A 110 2.83 -5.66 7.77
N GLN A 111 2.38 -6.76 7.19
CA GLN A 111 2.96 -7.26 5.95
C GLN A 111 2.32 -6.57 4.75
N LEU A 112 3.13 -5.93 3.92
CA LEU A 112 2.72 -5.11 2.78
C LEU A 112 3.04 -5.80 1.46
N VAL A 113 2.02 -5.94 0.62
CA VAL A 113 2.13 -6.38 -0.79
C VAL A 113 1.89 -5.20 -1.72
N ILE A 114 2.77 -5.00 -2.69
CA ILE A 114 2.69 -3.95 -3.71
C ILE A 114 2.71 -4.60 -5.09
N VAL A 115 1.70 -4.30 -5.90
CA VAL A 115 1.53 -4.80 -7.27
C VAL A 115 1.56 -3.62 -8.25
N PRO A 116 2.58 -3.52 -9.10
CA PRO A 116 2.55 -2.61 -10.23
C PRO A 116 1.55 -3.13 -11.28
N VAL A 117 0.65 -2.27 -11.73
CA VAL A 117 -0.37 -2.61 -12.71
C VAL A 117 0.10 -2.17 -14.08
N PHE A 118 0.68 -3.10 -14.82
CA PHE A 118 1.11 -2.88 -16.20
C PHE A 118 0.00 -3.21 -17.18
N ARG A 119 -0.08 -2.42 -18.25
CA ARG A 119 -0.95 -2.66 -19.39
C ARG A 119 -0.22 -2.31 -20.68
N LYS A 120 -0.19 -3.26 -21.63
CA LYS A 120 0.50 -3.09 -22.92
C LYS A 120 1.95 -2.59 -22.77
N GLY A 121 2.66 -3.09 -21.76
CA GLY A 121 4.04 -2.74 -21.47
C GLY A 121 4.27 -1.37 -20.81
N ARG A 122 3.23 -0.76 -20.28
CA ARG A 122 3.28 0.52 -19.55
C ARG A 122 2.68 0.39 -18.16
N LEU A 123 3.29 1.04 -17.17
CA LEU A 123 2.74 1.16 -15.84
C LEU A 123 1.56 2.14 -15.83
N MET A 124 0.39 1.67 -15.42
CA MET A 124 -0.84 2.48 -15.36
C MET A 124 -1.22 2.86 -13.94
N ALA A 125 -0.95 2.00 -12.97
CA ALA A 125 -1.35 2.22 -11.58
C ALA A 125 -0.52 1.32 -10.65
N TRP A 126 -0.74 1.50 -9.36
CA TRP A 126 -0.26 0.61 -8.30
C TRP A 126 -1.44 0.13 -7.47
N ALA A 127 -1.41 -1.13 -7.08
CA ALA A 127 -2.28 -1.67 -6.06
C ALA A 127 -1.43 -2.12 -4.87
N ALA A 128 -1.84 -1.78 -3.67
CA ALA A 128 -1.15 -2.25 -2.47
C ALA A 128 -2.16 -2.62 -1.39
N MET A 129 -1.77 -3.54 -0.54
CA MET A 129 -2.54 -3.98 0.62
C MET A 129 -1.56 -4.37 1.72
N PHE A 130 -1.70 -3.82 2.90
CA PHE A 130 -1.11 -4.46 4.06
C PHE A 130 -2.19 -5.10 4.94
N GLY A 131 -1.76 -6.06 5.76
CA GLY A 131 -2.59 -6.68 6.78
C GLY A 131 -1.77 -7.02 7.99
N HIS A 132 -2.37 -6.86 9.17
CA HIS A 132 -1.76 -7.16 10.45
C HIS A 132 -1.73 -8.67 10.69
N MET A 133 -0.56 -9.27 10.51
CA MET A 133 -0.33 -10.70 10.74
C MET A 133 -0.37 -11.03 12.23
N THR A 134 -0.96 -12.16 12.59
CA THR A 134 -1.06 -12.58 13.98
C THR A 134 0.30 -12.79 14.63
N ASP A 135 1.30 -13.29 13.90
CA ASP A 135 2.64 -13.56 14.41
C ASP A 135 3.69 -13.54 13.29
N VAL A 136 4.75 -12.80 13.49
CA VAL A 136 5.91 -12.70 12.60
C VAL A 136 7.23 -13.02 13.33
N GLY A 137 7.15 -13.75 14.45
CA GLY A 137 8.30 -14.09 15.27
C GLY A 137 8.52 -13.13 16.44
N GLY A 138 9.78 -12.83 16.73
CA GLY A 138 10.13 -11.95 17.85
C GLY A 138 10.10 -12.60 19.22
N LYS A 139 10.29 -11.79 20.27
CA LYS A 139 10.50 -12.30 21.63
C LYS A 139 9.23 -12.79 22.33
N VAL A 140 8.05 -12.39 21.86
CA VAL A 140 6.77 -12.82 22.44
C VAL A 140 5.83 -13.37 21.37
N PRO A 141 4.93 -14.34 21.70
CA PRO A 141 3.85 -14.71 20.81
C PRO A 141 2.97 -13.52 20.47
N GLY A 142 2.55 -13.43 19.20
CA GLY A 142 1.79 -12.29 18.68
C GLY A 142 2.64 -11.10 18.25
N SER A 143 3.98 -11.17 18.44
CA SER A 143 4.94 -10.19 17.89
C SER A 143 4.71 -8.72 18.28
N LEU A 144 4.04 -8.48 19.43
CA LEU A 144 3.77 -7.14 19.98
C LEU A 144 4.31 -7.03 21.42
N PRO A 145 5.64 -7.04 21.61
CA PRO A 145 6.23 -6.88 22.94
C PRO A 145 6.07 -5.44 23.43
N THR A 146 5.39 -5.25 24.55
CA THR A 146 5.13 -3.93 25.13
C THR A 146 6.37 -3.28 25.76
N ASP A 147 7.43 -4.06 25.96
CA ASP A 147 8.72 -3.67 26.54
C ASP A 147 9.86 -3.70 25.53
N ALA A 148 9.56 -3.74 24.24
CA ALA A 148 10.58 -3.72 23.19
C ALA A 148 11.33 -2.39 23.18
N THR A 149 12.66 -2.48 23.05
CA THR A 149 13.55 -1.32 22.88
C THR A 149 14.24 -1.32 21.52
N SER A 150 13.97 -2.34 20.72
CA SER A 150 14.53 -2.51 19.38
C SER A 150 13.51 -3.25 18.50
N ILE A 151 13.42 -2.84 17.24
CA ILE A 151 12.56 -3.49 16.24
C ILE A 151 12.88 -4.97 16.04
N PHE A 152 14.11 -5.41 16.32
CA PHE A 152 14.50 -6.82 16.23
C PHE A 152 13.84 -7.71 17.29
N GLU A 153 13.27 -7.12 18.33
CA GLU A 153 12.51 -7.84 19.35
C GLU A 153 11.05 -8.11 18.91
N GLU A 154 10.55 -7.33 17.94
CA GLU A 154 9.18 -7.46 17.43
C GLU A 154 9.01 -8.64 16.48
N GLY A 155 10.04 -8.98 15.69
CA GLY A 155 9.94 -10.10 14.76
C GLY A 155 10.96 -10.07 13.63
N PHE A 156 10.66 -10.84 12.61
CA PHE A 156 11.46 -10.89 11.39
C PHE A 156 11.20 -9.68 10.51
N ARG A 157 12.25 -8.90 10.27
CA ARG A 157 12.20 -7.73 9.39
C ARG A 157 12.58 -8.11 7.96
N LEU A 158 11.64 -7.98 7.02
CA LEU A 158 11.83 -8.27 5.62
C LEU A 158 11.92 -6.98 4.81
N PRO A 159 13.06 -6.69 4.19
CA PRO A 159 13.18 -5.55 3.26
C PRO A 159 12.32 -5.81 2.00
N PRO A 160 12.13 -4.81 1.12
CA PRO A 160 11.42 -5.02 -0.13
C PRO A 160 12.07 -6.12 -0.97
N VAL A 161 11.32 -7.18 -1.25
CA VAL A 161 11.75 -8.31 -2.08
C VAL A 161 10.69 -8.61 -3.14
N LYS A 162 11.10 -9.20 -4.26
CA LYS A 162 10.15 -9.68 -5.28
C LYS A 162 9.55 -11.01 -4.83
N LEU A 163 8.32 -10.99 -4.30
CA LEU A 163 7.55 -12.20 -4.03
C LEU A 163 7.16 -12.94 -5.33
N TYR A 164 6.84 -12.17 -6.36
CA TYR A 164 6.72 -12.66 -7.72
C TYR A 164 7.72 -11.92 -8.60
N ARG A 165 8.37 -12.66 -9.49
CA ARG A 165 9.26 -12.12 -10.49
C ARG A 165 8.72 -12.50 -11.88
N LYS A 166 8.27 -11.50 -12.64
CA LYS A 166 7.65 -11.71 -13.97
C LYS A 166 6.56 -12.78 -13.95
N GLY A 167 5.67 -12.72 -12.96
CA GLY A 167 4.57 -13.66 -12.80
C GLY A 167 4.92 -14.98 -12.09
N VAL A 168 6.20 -15.26 -11.82
CA VAL A 168 6.65 -16.50 -11.17
C VAL A 168 6.85 -16.29 -9.68
N LEU A 169 6.12 -17.06 -8.85
CA LEU A 169 6.24 -17.04 -7.39
C LEU A 169 7.64 -17.48 -6.95
N GLN A 170 8.21 -16.72 -6.03
CA GLN A 170 9.49 -17.04 -5.40
C GLN A 170 9.24 -17.84 -4.11
N GLU A 171 9.14 -19.16 -4.25
CA GLU A 171 8.79 -20.07 -3.16
C GLU A 171 9.73 -19.96 -1.94
N ASP A 172 11.00 -19.62 -2.17
CA ASP A 172 11.95 -19.47 -1.06
C ASP A 172 11.63 -18.25 -0.20
N ILE A 173 11.10 -17.17 -0.78
CA ILE A 173 10.63 -16.00 -0.03
C ILE A 173 9.43 -16.38 0.85
N VAL A 174 8.49 -17.16 0.31
CA VAL A 174 7.35 -17.68 1.08
C VAL A 174 7.84 -18.53 2.24
N ARG A 175 8.77 -19.48 1.99
CA ARG A 175 9.34 -20.36 3.03
C ARG A 175 10.04 -19.57 4.13
N ILE A 176 10.85 -18.58 3.76
CA ILE A 176 11.54 -17.72 4.75
C ILE A 176 10.51 -17.01 5.62
N ASN A 177 9.50 -16.38 5.01
CA ASN A 177 8.48 -15.64 5.75
C ASN A 177 7.69 -16.53 6.71
N VAL A 178 7.14 -17.63 6.24
CA VAL A 178 6.30 -18.52 7.07
C VAL A 178 7.08 -19.22 8.17
N ASN A 179 8.38 -19.50 7.95
CA ASN A 179 9.23 -20.16 8.96
C ASN A 179 9.53 -19.26 10.17
N GLN A 180 9.35 -17.97 10.06
CA GLN A 180 9.54 -17.03 11.18
C GLN A 180 8.33 -16.98 12.11
N SER A 181 7.15 -17.33 11.62
CA SER A 181 5.90 -17.28 12.37
C SER A 181 5.69 -18.55 13.21
N ARG A 182 5.12 -18.38 14.41
CA ARG A 182 4.62 -19.52 15.22
C ARG A 182 3.32 -20.10 14.66
N MET A 183 2.72 -19.40 13.66
CA MET A 183 1.48 -19.78 12.98
C MET A 183 1.70 -19.86 11.46
N PRO A 184 2.57 -20.74 10.96
CA PRO A 184 3.04 -20.74 9.57
C PRO A 184 1.90 -20.90 8.54
N GLU A 185 0.88 -21.70 8.83
CA GLU A 185 -0.26 -21.91 7.95
C GLU A 185 -1.11 -20.63 7.79
N TRP A 186 -1.30 -19.88 8.89
CA TRP A 186 -2.02 -18.60 8.84
C TRP A 186 -1.21 -17.56 8.09
N CYS A 187 0.06 -17.43 8.41
CA CYS A 187 0.97 -16.51 7.74
C CYS A 187 0.99 -16.76 6.23
N LYS A 188 1.03 -18.03 5.80
CA LYS A 188 0.97 -18.39 4.38
C LYS A 188 -0.37 -18.03 3.74
N ALA A 189 -1.48 -18.37 4.40
CA ALA A 189 -2.82 -18.07 3.89
C ALA A 189 -3.03 -16.55 3.74
N ASP A 190 -2.65 -15.78 4.75
CA ASP A 190 -2.81 -14.33 4.76
C ASP A 190 -1.94 -13.65 3.69
N LEU A 191 -0.70 -14.11 3.48
CA LEU A 191 0.14 -13.62 2.38
C LEU A 191 -0.53 -13.84 1.01
N HIS A 192 -1.12 -15.02 0.78
CA HIS A 192 -1.85 -15.30 -0.45
C HIS A 192 -3.12 -14.44 -0.57
N ALA A 193 -3.80 -14.17 0.54
CA ALA A 193 -4.98 -13.31 0.60
C ALA A 193 -4.64 -11.86 0.25
N LEU A 194 -3.51 -11.32 0.75
CA LEU A 194 -3.00 -9.99 0.38
C LEU A 194 -2.74 -9.89 -1.13
N VAL A 195 -2.05 -10.89 -1.70
CA VAL A 195 -1.79 -10.95 -3.15
C VAL A 195 -3.11 -11.01 -3.94
N ALA A 196 -4.06 -11.84 -3.53
CA ALA A 196 -5.35 -11.96 -4.19
C ALA A 196 -6.13 -10.64 -4.17
N SER A 197 -6.12 -9.94 -3.04
CA SER A 197 -6.73 -8.62 -2.89
C SER A 197 -6.12 -7.59 -3.87
N CYS A 198 -4.80 -7.48 -3.94
CA CYS A 198 -4.13 -6.57 -4.89
C CYS A 198 -4.43 -6.94 -6.35
N ARG A 199 -4.52 -8.23 -6.68
CA ARG A 199 -4.88 -8.69 -8.04
C ARG A 199 -6.32 -8.31 -8.42
N VAL A 200 -7.23 -8.20 -7.46
CA VAL A 200 -8.59 -7.65 -7.71
C VAL A 200 -8.48 -6.22 -8.20
N ALA A 201 -7.73 -5.36 -7.51
CA ALA A 201 -7.54 -3.99 -7.94
C ALA A 201 -6.87 -3.89 -9.32
N ALA A 202 -5.81 -4.68 -9.57
CA ALA A 202 -5.13 -4.70 -10.86
C ALA A 202 -6.10 -5.04 -12.01
N ARG A 203 -6.96 -6.05 -11.83
CA ARG A 203 -7.99 -6.40 -12.81
C ARG A 203 -8.99 -5.27 -13.02
N ARG A 204 -9.46 -4.61 -11.95
CA ARG A 204 -10.41 -3.50 -12.05
C ARG A 204 -9.81 -2.29 -12.77
N VAL A 205 -8.54 -1.99 -12.54
CA VAL A 205 -7.83 -0.95 -13.29
C VAL A 205 -7.74 -1.32 -14.77
N ASP A 206 -7.39 -2.56 -15.11
CA ASP A 206 -7.34 -3.04 -16.49
C ASP A 206 -8.70 -2.93 -17.19
N GLU A 207 -9.78 -3.35 -16.54
CA GLU A 207 -11.16 -3.23 -17.03
C GLU A 207 -11.57 -1.76 -17.29
N MET A 208 -11.16 -0.82 -16.43
CA MET A 208 -11.40 0.62 -16.62
C MET A 208 -10.61 1.15 -17.82
N CYS A 209 -9.34 0.80 -17.94
CA CYS A 209 -8.52 1.18 -19.08
C CYS A 209 -9.05 0.57 -20.39
N GLU A 210 -9.58 -0.65 -20.37
CA GLU A 210 -10.20 -1.27 -21.55
C GLU A 210 -11.47 -0.55 -21.97
N ARG A 211 -12.30 -0.15 -21.00
CA ARG A 211 -13.59 0.49 -21.25
C ARG A 211 -13.46 1.94 -21.70
N PHE A 212 -12.56 2.71 -21.10
CA PHE A 212 -12.48 4.17 -21.29
C PHE A 212 -11.24 4.60 -22.08
N GLY A 213 -10.24 3.73 -22.21
CA GLY A 213 -8.94 4.03 -22.80
C GLY A 213 -7.87 4.39 -21.75
N ASP A 214 -6.62 4.03 -22.07
CA ASP A 214 -5.47 4.21 -21.16
C ASP A 214 -5.24 5.71 -20.84
N GLU A 215 -5.36 6.60 -21.85
CA GLU A 215 -5.20 8.05 -21.69
C GLU A 215 -6.31 8.69 -20.84
N VAL A 216 -7.56 8.25 -21.02
CA VAL A 216 -8.70 8.74 -20.24
C VAL A 216 -8.55 8.32 -18.77
N PHE A 217 -8.13 7.09 -18.50
CA PHE A 217 -7.89 6.61 -17.13
C PHE A 217 -6.77 7.42 -16.44
N ASP A 218 -5.62 7.61 -17.10
CA ASP A 218 -4.50 8.39 -16.56
C ASP A 218 -4.91 9.85 -16.27
N SER A 219 -5.61 10.49 -17.22
CA SER A 219 -6.11 11.85 -17.07
C SER A 219 -7.19 11.95 -15.98
N ALA A 220 -8.05 10.95 -15.84
CA ALA A 220 -9.06 10.88 -14.77
C ALA A 220 -8.42 10.81 -13.38
N THR A 221 -7.43 9.95 -13.18
CA THR A 221 -6.73 9.86 -11.88
C THR A 221 -6.03 11.17 -11.53
N ALA A 222 -5.41 11.84 -12.50
CA ALA A 222 -4.80 13.15 -12.30
C ALA A 222 -5.85 14.22 -11.92
N GLU A 223 -7.02 14.23 -12.58
CA GLU A 223 -8.10 15.18 -12.27
C GLU A 223 -8.75 14.90 -10.93
N LEU A 224 -8.94 13.64 -10.52
CA LEU A 224 -9.42 13.30 -9.19
C LEU A 224 -8.52 13.86 -8.09
N LEU A 225 -7.20 13.71 -8.24
CA LEU A 225 -6.22 14.29 -7.32
C LEU A 225 -6.26 15.83 -7.31
N ALA A 226 -6.35 16.45 -8.48
CA ALA A 226 -6.46 17.91 -8.60
C ALA A 226 -7.77 18.43 -7.99
N ARG A 227 -8.89 17.74 -8.20
CA ARG A 227 -10.20 18.06 -7.61
C ARG A 227 -10.14 18.00 -6.08
N ASN A 228 -9.55 16.93 -5.52
CA ASN A 228 -9.37 16.80 -4.08
C ASN A 228 -8.47 17.91 -3.52
N HIS A 229 -7.36 18.22 -4.19
CA HIS A 229 -6.47 19.31 -3.78
C HIS A 229 -7.23 20.67 -3.73
N ARG A 230 -8.01 21.00 -4.76
CA ARG A 230 -8.82 22.23 -4.76
C ARG A 230 -9.84 22.25 -3.63
N ALA A 231 -10.53 21.12 -3.39
CA ALA A 231 -11.51 21.02 -2.31
C ALA A 231 -10.88 21.20 -0.94
N MET A 232 -9.74 20.55 -0.67
CA MET A 232 -9.01 20.70 0.60
C MET A 232 -8.48 22.12 0.79
N LYS A 233 -7.92 22.73 -0.25
CA LYS A 233 -7.45 24.12 -0.19
C LYS A 233 -8.59 25.10 0.14
N HIS A 234 -9.76 24.90 -0.47
CA HIS A 234 -10.95 25.69 -0.18
C HIS A 234 -11.42 25.48 1.28
N LEU A 235 -11.49 24.22 1.76
CA LEU A 235 -11.89 23.90 3.10
C LEU A 235 -10.95 24.55 4.13
N ILE A 236 -9.65 24.43 3.95
CA ILE A 236 -8.65 25.05 4.83
C ILE A 236 -8.84 26.58 4.85
N GLY A 237 -8.97 27.21 3.70
CA GLY A 237 -9.15 28.66 3.62
C GLY A 237 -10.44 29.19 4.23
N THR A 238 -11.51 28.35 4.26
CA THR A 238 -12.82 28.74 4.83
C THR A 238 -13.00 28.37 6.30
N GLN A 239 -12.37 27.29 6.75
CA GLN A 239 -12.58 26.75 8.11
C GLN A 239 -11.47 27.14 9.10
N ILE A 240 -10.22 27.24 8.63
CA ILE A 240 -9.06 27.49 9.50
C ILE A 240 -8.70 28.99 9.53
N GLY A 241 -8.99 29.72 8.45
CA GLY A 241 -8.64 31.13 8.29
C GLY A 241 -7.13 31.35 8.05
N GLU A 242 -6.64 32.59 8.29
CA GLU A 242 -5.26 32.98 8.04
C GLU A 242 -4.33 32.78 9.25
N ALA A 243 -4.88 32.66 10.44
CA ALA A 243 -4.09 32.48 11.66
C ALA A 243 -3.56 31.04 11.75
N PRO A 244 -2.28 30.86 12.14
CA PRO A 244 -1.76 29.53 12.42
C PRO A 244 -2.55 28.85 13.53
N VAL A 245 -2.97 27.60 13.29
CA VAL A 245 -3.59 26.73 14.30
C VAL A 245 -2.54 25.73 14.75
N SER A 246 -2.34 25.61 16.06
CA SER A 246 -1.42 24.64 16.65
C SER A 246 -2.15 23.70 17.59
N PHE A 247 -1.73 22.46 17.57
CA PHE A 247 -2.14 21.42 18.50
C PHE A 247 -0.88 20.75 19.05
N GLU A 248 -0.92 20.38 20.34
CA GLU A 248 0.20 19.72 20.99
C GLU A 248 -0.28 18.40 21.57
N ASP A 249 0.52 17.37 21.38
CA ASP A 249 0.29 16.04 21.94
C ASP A 249 1.62 15.43 22.40
N TYR A 250 1.57 14.28 23.04
CA TYR A 250 2.75 13.61 23.57
C TYR A 250 2.74 12.14 23.19
N LEU A 251 3.85 11.67 22.65
CA LEU A 251 4.16 10.24 22.59
C LEU A 251 4.65 9.78 23.95
N CYS A 252 4.38 8.54 24.30
CA CYS A 252 4.91 7.87 25.49
C CYS A 252 6.44 7.89 25.50
N ASP A 253 7.04 7.34 26.54
CA ASP A 253 8.49 7.19 26.61
C ASP A 253 9.01 6.11 25.65
N ASP A 254 10.35 6.03 25.50
CA ASP A 254 11.04 5.08 24.64
C ASP A 254 11.29 3.70 25.30
N GLY A 255 10.67 3.44 26.45
CA GLY A 255 10.92 2.24 27.25
C GLY A 255 12.26 2.23 27.99
N ARG A 256 13.07 3.29 27.88
CA ARG A 256 14.39 3.47 28.52
C ARG A 256 14.41 4.64 29.50
N GLY A 257 13.25 5.25 29.74
CA GLY A 257 13.08 6.36 30.66
C GLY A 257 13.27 7.75 30.03
N PHE A 258 13.35 7.85 28.72
CA PHE A 258 13.31 9.12 28.00
C PHE A 258 11.91 9.34 27.44
N GLY A 259 11.34 10.50 27.68
CA GLY A 259 10.00 10.90 27.28
C GLY A 259 9.21 11.56 28.42
N PRO A 260 7.93 11.89 28.23
CA PRO A 260 7.21 11.81 26.97
C PRO A 260 7.77 12.77 25.89
N PHE A 261 7.63 12.39 24.62
CA PHE A 261 8.09 13.22 23.50
C PHE A 261 6.96 14.11 23.03
N LYS A 262 7.17 15.43 23.09
CA LYS A 262 6.19 16.41 22.64
C LYS A 262 6.14 16.46 21.11
N ILE A 263 4.92 16.37 20.56
CA ILE A 263 4.60 16.63 19.16
C ILE A 263 3.85 17.97 19.07
N LYS A 264 4.24 18.79 18.10
CA LYS A 264 3.58 20.07 17.84
C LYS A 264 3.31 20.25 16.36
#